data_0cb24961e52c021e3e67c9726fe27470
#
_entry.id   0cb24961e52c021e3e67c9726fe27470
#
_cell.length_a   1.000
_cell.length_b   1.000
_cell.length_c   1.000
_cell.angle_alpha   90.00
_cell.angle_beta   90.00
_cell.angle_gamma   90.00
#
_symmetry.space_group_name_H-M   'P 1'
#
loop_
_entity.id
_entity.type
_entity.pdbx_description
1 polymer ?
#
loop_
_entity_poly.entity_id
_entity_poly.type
_entity_poly.pdbx_seq_one_letter_code
_entity_poly.pdbx_strand_id
1 'polypeptide(L)'
;MKKFLRARMVAALLSVSVSASAAAMAASTNDASQSPLPPLAQQWLGRWETNILHESETRYCDTEMGEELGWLASPLLNGFYYGYLATHDPKWADRLIDWTDAIIRRAVTEPDGYVGWPKPNVDSANRPSDTVTDNMLGEAMALRPVVLMAGEIRKTPALNAKYGAKADAYIALAEKTYEKWDARGCWRRTDSGGLWVFPMFGIDSKSGAWTDGYARRTTEGFSAPANKENLIANWLIALYDVTDRPIYQQRAEQWWRLMKSRMTLRGHGRYYVWNYWDPAGPWDYKPDGSPRHWIGVHANGGYYAADVESMVIAYEHHLVFTRDDIARLIATNRDFMWDGRFANARFRRIDGGLPDMRWLMTPGVLWIALVPYDPTLRKVFEATHNPVSWSGLFITPWYIAQLQHPAFSSPQEMQNAPAP
;
A
#
# COMPACT_ATOMS: atom_id res chain seq x y z
N MET A 1 -5.64 -49.84 51.74
CA MET A 1 -4.47 -50.01 52.63
C MET A 1 -3.30 -49.26 51.98
N LYS A 2 -2.93 -48.11 52.55
CA LYS A 2 -1.65 -47.73 53.17
C LYS A 2 -0.43 -48.01 52.23
N LYS A 3 0.43 -47.04 51.81
CA LYS A 3 1.19 -46.10 52.67
C LYS A 3 1.78 -44.97 51.82
N PHE A 4 1.79 -43.76 52.38
CA PHE A 4 2.60 -42.60 52.06
C PHE A 4 4.11 -42.94 52.08
N LEU A 5 4.88 -42.32 51.15
CA LEU A 5 6.23 -41.88 51.40
C LEU A 5 6.53 -40.53 50.78
N ARG A 6 6.82 -39.56 51.62
CA ARG A 6 7.34 -38.24 51.29
C ARG A 6 8.84 -38.37 50.99
N ALA A 7 9.30 -37.75 49.90
CA ALA A 7 10.70 -37.42 49.75
C ALA A 7 10.83 -35.89 49.57
N ARG A 8 11.66 -35.30 50.39
CA ARG A 8 11.92 -33.85 50.52
C ARG A 8 12.75 -33.37 49.32
N MET A 9 12.30 -32.28 48.70
CA MET A 9 13.07 -31.46 47.80
C MET A 9 14.07 -30.62 48.59
N VAL A 10 15.35 -30.69 48.19
CA VAL A 10 16.39 -29.72 48.54
C VAL A 10 16.34 -28.62 47.47
N ALA A 11 15.94 -27.45 47.90
CA ALA A 11 15.99 -26.25 47.05
C ALA A 11 17.44 -25.73 47.07
N ALA A 12 18.11 -25.83 45.93
CA ALA A 12 19.33 -25.10 45.66
C ALA A 12 18.96 -23.72 45.06
N LEU A 13 19.01 -22.71 45.87
CA LEU A 13 18.92 -21.28 45.45
C LEU A 13 20.20 -20.90 44.70
N LEU A 14 20.16 -20.91 43.40
CA LEU A 14 21.09 -20.18 42.56
C LEU A 14 20.54 -18.77 42.39
N SER A 15 21.08 -17.85 43.21
CA SER A 15 20.90 -16.39 43.02
C SER A 15 21.66 -15.96 41.79
N VAL A 16 20.97 -15.86 40.66
CA VAL A 16 21.44 -15.09 39.49
C VAL A 16 21.12 -13.62 39.77
N SER A 17 22.13 -12.89 40.15
CA SER A 17 22.10 -11.42 40.18
C SER A 17 21.96 -10.92 38.76
N VAL A 18 20.72 -10.64 38.33
CA VAL A 18 20.45 -9.84 37.15
C VAL A 18 20.79 -8.40 37.53
N SER A 19 21.98 -7.97 37.13
CA SER A 19 22.32 -6.57 37.12
C SER A 19 21.40 -5.87 36.11
N ALA A 20 20.33 -5.28 36.63
CA ALA A 20 19.51 -4.36 35.88
C ALA A 20 20.36 -3.12 35.57
N SER A 21 21.06 -3.14 34.44
CA SER A 21 21.52 -1.90 33.81
C SER A 21 20.25 -1.19 33.31
N ALA A 22 19.61 -0.46 34.21
CA ALA A 22 18.71 0.60 33.83
C ALA A 22 19.55 1.62 33.07
N ALA A 23 19.73 1.40 31.76
CA ALA A 23 20.05 2.48 30.85
C ALA A 23 18.88 3.45 30.96
N ALA A 24 19.04 4.48 31.76
CA ALA A 24 18.24 5.67 31.69
C ALA A 24 18.36 6.15 30.24
N MET A 25 17.44 5.76 29.38
CA MET A 25 17.12 6.52 28.19
C MET A 25 16.59 7.86 28.73
N ALA A 26 17.54 8.78 28.96
CA ALA A 26 17.21 10.18 29.07
C ALA A 26 16.26 10.45 27.90
N ALA A 27 15.04 10.87 28.22
CA ALA A 27 14.17 11.53 27.29
C ALA A 27 14.97 12.75 26.81
N SER A 28 15.75 12.55 25.76
CA SER A 28 16.24 13.63 24.95
C SER A 28 14.97 14.26 24.41
N THR A 29 14.53 15.31 25.04
CA THR A 29 13.74 16.34 24.41
C THR A 29 14.64 16.89 23.30
N ASN A 30 14.74 16.14 22.21
CA ASN A 30 15.29 16.63 20.97
C ASN A 30 14.30 17.67 20.45
N ASP A 31 14.44 18.87 20.98
CA ASP A 31 14.27 20.08 20.22
C ASP A 31 15.44 20.11 19.21
N ALA A 32 15.49 19.07 18.38
CA ALA A 32 16.30 19.03 17.19
C ALA A 32 15.67 20.11 16.30
N SER A 33 16.28 21.28 16.30
CA SER A 33 16.03 22.33 15.33
C SER A 33 16.08 21.65 13.96
N GLN A 34 14.90 21.27 13.45
CA GLN A 34 14.76 20.66 12.14
C GLN A 34 15.41 21.63 11.16
N SER A 35 16.41 21.18 10.44
CA SER A 35 17.01 21.99 9.39
C SER A 35 15.90 22.53 8.51
N PRO A 36 15.88 23.83 8.19
CA PRO A 36 14.79 24.40 7.43
C PRO A 36 14.64 23.67 6.10
N LEU A 37 13.42 23.33 5.76
CA LEU A 37 13.10 22.68 4.47
C LEU A 37 13.69 23.50 3.30
N PRO A 38 14.17 22.85 2.25
CA PRO A 38 14.61 23.53 1.03
C PRO A 38 13.53 24.50 0.52
N PRO A 39 13.90 25.67 -0.04
CA PRO A 39 12.91 26.68 -0.48
C PRO A 39 11.84 26.14 -1.41
N LEU A 40 12.18 25.21 -2.31
CA LEU A 40 11.24 24.56 -3.21
C LEU A 40 10.23 23.71 -2.43
N ALA A 41 10.66 22.94 -1.44
CA ALA A 41 9.79 22.13 -0.59
C ALA A 41 8.85 23.00 0.25
N GLN A 42 9.33 24.13 0.79
CA GLN A 42 8.48 25.10 1.49
C GLN A 42 7.39 25.69 0.56
N GLN A 43 7.76 26.06 -0.68
CA GLN A 43 6.80 26.56 -1.66
C GLN A 43 5.76 25.49 -2.02
N TRP A 44 6.17 24.23 -2.20
CA TRP A 44 5.27 23.12 -2.49
C TRP A 44 4.32 22.83 -1.33
N LEU A 45 4.81 22.89 -0.08
CA LEU A 45 3.98 22.67 1.10
C LEU A 45 2.81 23.63 1.17
N GLY A 46 3.05 24.94 0.96
CA GLY A 46 1.98 25.92 0.96
C GLY A 46 0.92 25.70 -0.15
N ARG A 47 1.37 25.32 -1.36
CA ARG A 47 0.46 24.97 -2.46
C ARG A 47 -0.31 23.69 -2.19
N TRP A 48 0.34 22.69 -1.66
CA TRP A 48 -0.30 21.43 -1.29
C TRP A 48 -1.36 21.64 -0.22
N GLU A 49 -1.05 22.39 0.83
CA GLU A 49 -2.00 22.65 1.91
C GLU A 49 -3.30 23.28 1.38
N THR A 50 -3.19 24.27 0.52
CA THR A 50 -4.36 24.87 -0.13
C THR A 50 -5.12 23.86 -1.00
N ASN A 51 -4.40 23.05 -1.79
CA ASN A 51 -4.99 22.08 -2.69
C ASN A 51 -5.69 20.93 -1.94
N ILE A 52 -5.03 20.34 -0.94
CA ILE A 52 -5.63 19.25 -0.15
C ILE A 52 -6.88 19.71 0.61
N LEU A 53 -6.90 20.95 1.13
CA LEU A 53 -8.05 21.50 1.78
C LEU A 53 -9.21 21.73 0.81
N HIS A 54 -8.90 22.21 -0.42
CA HIS A 54 -9.90 22.39 -1.47
C HIS A 54 -10.50 21.06 -1.92
N GLU A 55 -9.66 20.07 -2.24
CA GLU A 55 -10.11 18.76 -2.68
C GLU A 55 -10.89 18.01 -1.58
N SER A 56 -10.53 18.20 -0.30
CA SER A 56 -11.23 17.57 0.81
C SER A 56 -12.68 18.05 1.00
N GLU A 57 -13.05 19.18 0.39
CA GLU A 57 -14.45 19.65 0.39
C GLU A 57 -15.35 18.69 -0.42
N THR A 58 -14.81 17.96 -1.38
CA THR A 58 -15.56 16.97 -2.19
C THR A 58 -16.02 15.76 -1.35
N ARG A 59 -15.34 15.44 -0.25
CA ARG A 59 -15.70 14.41 0.74
C ARG A 59 -16.11 13.07 0.13
N TYR A 60 -15.25 12.49 -0.65
CA TYR A 60 -15.46 11.13 -1.21
C TYR A 60 -15.73 10.07 -0.14
N CYS A 61 -15.30 10.31 1.11
CA CYS A 61 -15.63 9.46 2.26
C CYS A 61 -17.14 9.36 2.55
N ASP A 62 -17.95 10.31 2.10
CA ASP A 62 -19.40 10.33 2.30
C ASP A 62 -20.17 9.69 1.13
N THR A 63 -19.53 9.46 -0.02
CA THR A 63 -20.21 9.05 -1.25
C THR A 63 -19.70 7.75 -1.85
N GLU A 64 -18.39 7.50 -1.82
CA GLU A 64 -17.78 6.41 -2.58
C GLU A 64 -17.85 5.06 -1.87
N MET A 65 -18.03 3.99 -2.65
CA MET A 65 -18.16 2.60 -2.22
C MET A 65 -17.40 1.68 -3.20
N GLY A 66 -17.20 0.44 -2.82
CA GLY A 66 -16.52 -0.54 -3.67
C GLY A 66 -15.10 -0.12 -4.04
N GLU A 67 -14.70 -0.33 -5.29
CA GLU A 67 -13.35 -0.02 -5.77
C GLU A 67 -13.07 1.49 -5.77
N GLU A 68 -14.07 2.34 -5.99
CA GLU A 68 -13.94 3.79 -6.01
C GLU A 68 -13.61 4.37 -4.63
N LEU A 69 -13.97 3.70 -3.54
CA LEU A 69 -13.49 4.04 -2.21
C LEU A 69 -11.96 4.10 -2.16
N GLY A 70 -11.29 3.15 -2.84
CA GLY A 70 -9.84 3.14 -2.99
C GLY A 70 -9.34 4.26 -3.92
N TRP A 71 -9.90 4.40 -5.11
CA TRP A 71 -9.36 5.33 -6.09
C TRP A 71 -9.63 6.80 -5.79
N LEU A 72 -10.70 7.14 -5.10
CA LEU A 72 -11.12 8.52 -4.86
C LEU A 72 -10.89 8.98 -3.41
N ALA A 73 -11.19 8.15 -2.40
CA ALA A 73 -10.96 8.55 -1.01
C ALA A 73 -9.50 8.34 -0.56
N SER A 74 -8.85 7.26 -1.01
CA SER A 74 -7.49 6.90 -0.58
C SER A 74 -6.42 7.98 -0.89
N PRO A 75 -6.41 8.69 -2.03
CA PRO A 75 -5.44 9.77 -2.26
C PRO A 75 -5.48 10.87 -1.20
N LEU A 76 -6.67 11.27 -0.74
CA LEU A 76 -6.81 12.26 0.33
C LEU A 76 -6.42 11.68 1.68
N LEU A 77 -6.83 10.45 2.01
CA LEU A 77 -6.41 9.79 3.24
C LEU A 77 -4.88 9.64 3.31
N ASN A 78 -4.22 9.25 2.23
CA ASN A 78 -2.75 9.24 2.14
C ASN A 78 -2.17 10.66 2.27
N GLY A 79 -2.83 11.66 1.66
CA GLY A 79 -2.45 13.06 1.80
C GLY A 79 -2.48 13.53 3.25
N PHE A 80 -3.52 13.20 4.00
CA PHE A 80 -3.59 13.51 5.43
C PHE A 80 -2.53 12.79 6.25
N TYR A 81 -2.29 11.50 5.98
CA TYR A 81 -1.23 10.72 6.64
C TYR A 81 0.16 11.32 6.39
N TYR A 82 0.54 11.51 5.13
CA TYR A 82 1.84 12.09 4.79
C TYR A 82 1.94 13.57 5.17
N GLY A 83 0.83 14.30 5.17
CA GLY A 83 0.75 15.66 5.67
C GLY A 83 1.10 15.75 7.16
N TYR A 84 0.61 14.79 7.95
CA TYR A 84 1.02 14.66 9.35
C TYR A 84 2.53 14.37 9.46
N LEU A 85 3.05 13.40 8.72
CA LEU A 85 4.48 13.09 8.75
C LEU A 85 5.35 14.28 8.33
N ALA A 86 4.90 15.06 7.36
CA ALA A 86 5.65 16.21 6.84
C ALA A 86 5.64 17.44 7.76
N THR A 87 4.58 17.61 8.55
CA THR A 87 4.35 18.86 9.32
C THR A 87 4.24 18.66 10.82
N HIS A 88 3.98 17.43 11.27
CA HIS A 88 3.59 17.08 12.64
C HIS A 88 2.37 17.87 13.16
N ASP A 89 1.59 18.50 12.27
CA ASP A 89 0.39 19.22 12.63
C ASP A 89 -0.77 18.22 12.87
N PRO A 90 -1.32 18.14 14.10
CA PRO A 90 -2.37 17.20 14.46
C PRO A 90 -3.66 17.38 13.65
N LYS A 91 -3.87 18.53 13.00
CA LYS A 91 -5.05 18.76 12.14
C LYS A 91 -5.17 17.70 11.04
N TRP A 92 -4.07 17.16 10.55
CA TRP A 92 -4.09 16.13 9.51
C TRP A 92 -4.56 14.77 10.05
N ALA A 93 -4.16 14.44 11.28
CA ALA A 93 -4.73 13.30 11.99
C ALA A 93 -6.23 13.48 12.24
N ASP A 94 -6.66 14.66 12.68
CA ASP A 94 -8.06 14.99 12.89
C ASP A 94 -8.90 14.80 11.62
N ARG A 95 -8.39 15.25 10.46
CA ARG A 95 -9.06 15.05 9.16
C ARG A 95 -9.12 13.60 8.73
N LEU A 96 -8.03 12.85 8.89
CA LEU A 96 -8.03 11.43 8.56
C LEU A 96 -9.05 10.67 9.41
N ILE A 97 -9.13 10.98 10.71
CA ILE A 97 -10.08 10.37 11.63
C ILE A 97 -11.52 10.71 11.24
N ASP A 98 -11.80 11.99 10.93
CA ASP A 98 -13.14 12.41 10.48
C ASP A 98 -13.58 11.64 9.23
N TRP A 99 -12.70 11.51 8.24
CA TRP A 99 -12.98 10.76 7.01
C TRP A 99 -13.12 9.25 7.26
N THR A 100 -12.29 8.69 8.13
CA THR A 100 -12.39 7.27 8.50
C THR A 100 -13.70 6.97 9.20
N ASP A 101 -14.11 7.82 10.15
CA ASP A 101 -15.40 7.69 10.83
C ASP A 101 -16.58 7.81 9.84
N ALA A 102 -16.49 8.69 8.84
CA ALA A 102 -17.50 8.81 7.79
C ALA A 102 -17.60 7.53 6.95
N ILE A 103 -16.46 6.94 6.55
CA ILE A 103 -16.42 5.66 5.85
C ILE A 103 -17.03 4.56 6.71
N ILE A 104 -16.66 4.47 8.00
CA ILE A 104 -17.16 3.43 8.91
C ILE A 104 -18.68 3.54 9.12
N ARG A 105 -19.22 4.74 9.24
CA ARG A 105 -20.68 4.94 9.37
C ARG A 105 -21.49 4.44 8.18
N ARG A 106 -20.86 4.29 7.02
CA ARG A 106 -21.48 3.81 5.77
C ARG A 106 -21.28 2.33 5.53
N ALA A 107 -20.46 1.67 6.36
CA ALA A 107 -20.26 0.23 6.25
C ALA A 107 -21.59 -0.50 6.47
N VAL A 108 -21.83 -1.53 5.70
CA VAL A 108 -23.00 -2.40 5.83
C VAL A 108 -22.56 -3.79 6.31
N THR A 109 -23.40 -4.44 7.10
CA THR A 109 -23.18 -5.83 7.47
C THR A 109 -23.62 -6.71 6.29
N GLU A 110 -22.71 -7.53 5.81
CA GLU A 110 -22.91 -8.44 4.71
C GLU A 110 -23.48 -9.79 5.20
N PRO A 111 -24.00 -10.66 4.31
CA PRO A 111 -24.68 -11.88 4.73
C PRO A 111 -23.84 -12.87 5.55
N ASP A 112 -22.51 -12.79 5.47
CA ASP A 112 -21.59 -13.61 6.26
C ASP A 112 -21.19 -12.98 7.61
N GLY A 113 -21.83 -11.85 7.95
CA GLY A 113 -21.61 -11.15 9.21
C GLY A 113 -20.40 -10.20 9.23
N TYR A 114 -19.62 -10.14 8.17
CA TYR A 114 -18.56 -9.14 8.03
C TYR A 114 -19.14 -7.79 7.59
N VAL A 115 -18.38 -6.74 7.81
CA VAL A 115 -18.72 -5.41 7.28
C VAL A 115 -17.98 -5.14 5.98
N GLY A 116 -18.61 -4.35 5.10
CA GLY A 116 -18.03 -3.97 3.83
C GLY A 116 -18.66 -2.69 3.27
N TRP A 117 -18.21 -2.31 2.09
CA TRP A 117 -18.67 -1.13 1.36
C TRP A 117 -19.10 -1.50 -0.06
N PRO A 118 -20.11 -2.38 -0.22
CA PRO A 118 -20.53 -2.86 -1.51
C PRO A 118 -21.13 -1.74 -2.36
N LYS A 119 -20.83 -1.79 -3.66
CA LYS A 119 -21.32 -0.85 -4.67
C LYS A 119 -22.27 -1.55 -5.65
N PRO A 120 -23.31 -0.88 -6.13
CA PRO A 120 -24.14 -1.39 -7.20
C PRO A 120 -23.31 -1.78 -8.44
N ASN A 121 -23.50 -2.98 -8.93
CA ASN A 121 -22.97 -3.37 -10.22
C ASN A 121 -23.65 -2.58 -11.33
N VAL A 122 -22.95 -2.39 -12.42
CA VAL A 122 -23.52 -1.81 -13.64
C VAL A 122 -23.58 -2.89 -14.73
N ASP A 123 -24.64 -2.86 -15.53
CA ASP A 123 -24.75 -3.70 -16.72
C ASP A 123 -23.89 -3.15 -17.87
N SER A 124 -23.90 -3.85 -19.01
CA SER A 124 -23.17 -3.43 -20.21
C SER A 124 -23.62 -2.07 -20.79
N ALA A 125 -24.75 -1.54 -20.34
CA ALA A 125 -25.29 -0.24 -20.72
C ALA A 125 -25.07 0.81 -19.62
N ASN A 126 -24.20 0.55 -18.63
CA ASN A 126 -23.92 1.41 -17.47
C ASN A 126 -25.14 1.69 -16.56
N ARG A 127 -26.13 0.81 -16.55
CA ARG A 127 -27.30 0.95 -15.66
C ARG A 127 -27.05 0.18 -14.37
N PRO A 128 -27.36 0.78 -13.18
CA PRO A 128 -27.26 0.07 -11.92
C PRO A 128 -28.10 -1.22 -11.92
N SER A 129 -27.52 -2.31 -11.44
CA SER A 129 -28.23 -3.57 -11.23
C SER A 129 -28.75 -3.66 -9.79
N ASP A 130 -29.69 -4.57 -9.54
CA ASP A 130 -30.15 -4.89 -8.17
C ASP A 130 -29.08 -5.65 -7.36
N THR A 131 -27.91 -5.91 -7.93
CA THR A 131 -26.80 -6.58 -7.26
C THR A 131 -25.71 -5.58 -6.89
N VAL A 132 -25.27 -5.60 -5.64
CA VAL A 132 -24.12 -4.86 -5.16
C VAL A 132 -22.95 -5.81 -4.91
N THR A 133 -21.72 -5.33 -5.11
CA THR A 133 -20.51 -6.12 -4.85
C THR A 133 -19.54 -5.33 -4.00
N ASP A 134 -18.91 -6.04 -3.08
CA ASP A 134 -17.80 -5.55 -2.28
C ASP A 134 -16.48 -5.70 -3.04
N ASN A 135 -15.46 -4.96 -2.64
CA ASN A 135 -14.19 -4.94 -3.36
C ASN A 135 -12.99 -4.84 -2.40
N MET A 136 -12.21 -5.92 -2.33
CA MET A 136 -11.02 -6.00 -1.47
C MET A 136 -10.01 -4.89 -1.77
N LEU A 137 -9.81 -4.54 -3.04
CA LEU A 137 -8.85 -3.50 -3.41
C LEU A 137 -9.28 -2.14 -2.87
N GLY A 138 -10.55 -1.78 -3.02
CA GLY A 138 -11.08 -0.51 -2.49
C GLY A 138 -10.89 -0.40 -0.98
N GLU A 139 -11.17 -1.48 -0.26
CA GLU A 139 -10.96 -1.57 1.19
C GLU A 139 -9.48 -1.48 1.56
N ALA A 140 -8.61 -2.25 0.91
CA ALA A 140 -7.18 -2.25 1.18
C ALA A 140 -6.55 -0.87 0.96
N MET A 141 -6.90 -0.21 -0.15
CA MET A 141 -6.42 1.14 -0.46
C MET A 141 -6.88 2.18 0.54
N ALA A 142 -8.15 2.13 0.96
CA ALA A 142 -8.69 3.08 1.93
C ALA A 142 -8.15 2.83 3.34
N LEU A 143 -8.02 1.57 3.76
CA LEU A 143 -7.59 1.21 5.11
C LEU A 143 -6.06 1.31 5.31
N ARG A 144 -5.24 1.24 4.27
CA ARG A 144 -3.79 1.39 4.41
C ARG A 144 -3.38 2.68 5.13
N PRO A 145 -3.75 3.88 4.68
CA PRO A 145 -3.39 5.13 5.38
C PRO A 145 -4.02 5.23 6.78
N VAL A 146 -5.18 4.60 7.00
CA VAL A 146 -5.82 4.54 8.31
C VAL A 146 -4.99 3.71 9.29
N VAL A 147 -4.50 2.54 8.87
CA VAL A 147 -3.62 1.67 9.68
C VAL A 147 -2.29 2.36 9.96
N LEU A 148 -1.67 2.98 8.95
CA LEU A 148 -0.43 3.74 9.12
C LEU A 148 -0.59 4.88 10.12
N MET A 149 -1.66 5.68 10.02
CA MET A 149 -1.96 6.74 10.99
C MET A 149 -2.24 6.19 12.38
N ALA A 150 -2.93 5.05 12.49
CA ALA A 150 -3.16 4.40 13.78
C ALA A 150 -1.84 4.00 14.46
N GLY A 151 -0.85 3.55 13.67
CA GLY A 151 0.51 3.31 14.15
C GLY A 151 1.18 4.57 14.69
N GLU A 152 1.07 5.71 13.99
CA GLU A 152 1.61 7.00 14.44
C GLU A 152 0.88 7.53 15.68
N ILE A 153 -0.43 7.36 15.76
CA ILE A 153 -1.21 7.71 16.96
C ILE A 153 -0.68 6.96 18.18
N ARG A 154 -0.46 5.64 18.07
CA ARG A 154 0.06 4.83 19.19
C ARG A 154 1.45 5.27 19.64
N LYS A 155 2.31 5.73 18.72
CA LYS A 155 3.69 6.18 19.02
C LYS A 155 3.73 7.59 19.59
N THR A 156 2.74 8.44 19.36
CA THR A 156 2.74 9.86 19.72
C THR A 156 1.87 10.08 20.96
N PRO A 157 2.45 10.38 22.16
CA PRO A 157 1.68 10.44 23.43
C PRO A 157 0.46 11.36 23.39
N ALA A 158 0.57 12.56 22.79
CA ALA A 158 -0.52 13.51 22.69
C ALA A 158 -1.67 13.00 21.79
N LEU A 159 -1.35 12.36 20.66
CA LEU A 159 -2.35 11.75 19.78
C LEU A 159 -2.95 10.51 20.43
N ASN A 160 -2.15 9.69 21.10
CA ASN A 160 -2.62 8.49 21.79
C ASN A 160 -3.60 8.82 22.90
N ALA A 161 -3.34 9.86 23.68
CA ALA A 161 -4.27 10.33 24.71
C ALA A 161 -5.63 10.75 24.12
N LYS A 162 -5.62 11.34 22.90
CA LYS A 162 -6.84 11.82 22.23
C LYS A 162 -7.55 10.72 21.43
N TYR A 163 -6.80 9.85 20.76
CA TYR A 163 -7.31 8.96 19.71
C TYR A 163 -6.91 7.49 19.85
N GLY A 164 -6.23 7.08 20.93
CA GLY A 164 -5.73 5.71 21.09
C GLY A 164 -6.82 4.65 20.92
N ALA A 165 -7.98 4.82 21.55
CA ALA A 165 -9.10 3.89 21.40
C ALA A 165 -9.63 3.80 19.96
N LYS A 166 -9.61 4.91 19.20
CA LYS A 166 -9.98 4.89 17.77
C LYS A 166 -8.93 4.19 16.93
N ALA A 167 -7.65 4.43 17.20
CA ALA A 167 -6.56 3.74 16.52
C ALA A 167 -6.68 2.21 16.68
N ASP A 168 -6.96 1.74 17.89
CA ASP A 168 -7.19 0.31 18.16
C ASP A 168 -8.41 -0.23 17.40
N ALA A 169 -9.51 0.52 17.38
CA ALA A 169 -10.71 0.13 16.64
C ALA A 169 -10.48 0.08 15.12
N TYR A 170 -9.70 1.01 14.56
CA TYR A 170 -9.37 1.02 13.13
C TYR A 170 -8.46 -0.14 12.73
N ILE A 171 -7.47 -0.47 13.56
CA ILE A 171 -6.63 -1.65 13.34
C ILE A 171 -7.49 -2.91 13.39
N ALA A 172 -8.36 -3.06 14.40
CA ALA A 172 -9.26 -4.20 14.52
C ALA A 172 -10.21 -4.33 13.31
N LEU A 173 -10.71 -3.20 12.78
CA LEU A 173 -11.50 -3.19 11.56
C LEU A 173 -10.71 -3.69 10.36
N ALA A 174 -9.48 -3.22 10.18
CA ALA A 174 -8.62 -3.66 9.09
C ALA A 174 -8.24 -5.14 9.19
N GLU A 175 -7.99 -5.67 10.40
CA GLU A 175 -7.79 -7.10 10.65
C GLU A 175 -9.05 -7.90 10.30
N LYS A 176 -10.24 -7.43 10.67
CA LYS A 176 -11.52 -8.07 10.31
C LYS A 176 -11.77 -8.04 8.81
N THR A 177 -11.37 -6.99 8.13
CA THR A 177 -11.45 -6.92 6.67
C THR A 177 -10.54 -7.96 6.01
N TYR A 178 -9.32 -8.16 6.52
CA TYR A 178 -8.45 -9.25 6.07
C TYR A 178 -9.09 -10.62 6.32
N GLU A 179 -9.58 -10.87 7.55
CA GLU A 179 -10.24 -12.13 7.92
C GLU A 179 -11.44 -12.43 7.01
N LYS A 180 -12.22 -11.42 6.63
CA LYS A 180 -13.33 -11.52 5.67
C LYS A 180 -12.88 -12.17 4.36
N TRP A 181 -11.85 -11.64 3.74
CA TRP A 181 -11.38 -12.11 2.43
C TRP A 181 -10.66 -13.47 2.51
N ASP A 182 -9.97 -13.74 3.59
CA ASP A 182 -9.35 -15.05 3.83
C ASP A 182 -10.43 -16.13 4.09
N ALA A 183 -11.44 -15.84 4.91
CA ALA A 183 -12.58 -16.71 5.16
C ALA A 183 -13.42 -17.01 3.92
N ARG A 184 -13.54 -16.04 3.01
CA ARG A 184 -14.17 -16.22 1.67
C ARG A 184 -13.34 -17.07 0.73
N GLY A 185 -12.16 -17.53 1.15
CA GLY A 185 -11.29 -18.40 0.36
C GLY A 185 -10.70 -17.70 -0.86
N CYS A 186 -10.48 -16.38 -0.80
CA CYS A 186 -9.96 -15.62 -1.94
C CYS A 186 -8.46 -15.83 -2.16
N TRP A 187 -7.73 -16.33 -1.17
CA TRP A 187 -6.31 -16.60 -1.31
C TRP A 187 -6.03 -17.86 -2.13
N ARG A 188 -5.13 -17.78 -3.08
CA ARG A 188 -4.65 -18.91 -3.89
C ARG A 188 -3.14 -19.05 -3.78
N ARG A 189 -2.67 -20.29 -3.62
CA ARG A 189 -1.25 -20.64 -3.68
C ARG A 189 -0.86 -21.06 -5.09
N THR A 190 0.37 -20.74 -5.46
CA THR A 190 1.04 -21.19 -6.68
C THR A 190 2.40 -21.76 -6.31
N ASP A 191 3.09 -22.40 -7.25
CA ASP A 191 4.45 -22.93 -7.03
C ASP A 191 5.47 -21.84 -6.70
N SER A 192 5.25 -20.61 -7.21
CA SER A 192 6.14 -19.45 -7.00
C SER A 192 5.72 -18.55 -5.85
N GLY A 193 4.54 -18.77 -5.24
CA GLY A 193 4.05 -17.90 -4.17
C GLY A 193 2.54 -17.95 -3.98
N GLY A 194 1.87 -16.80 -3.97
CA GLY A 194 0.42 -16.74 -3.80
C GLY A 194 -0.15 -15.37 -4.17
N LEU A 195 -1.47 -15.30 -4.31
CA LEU A 195 -2.19 -14.10 -4.71
C LEU A 195 -3.65 -14.16 -4.27
N TRP A 196 -4.32 -13.02 -4.36
CA TRP A 196 -5.76 -12.94 -4.16
C TRP A 196 -6.50 -13.11 -5.48
N VAL A 197 -7.55 -13.91 -5.48
CA VAL A 197 -8.51 -13.92 -6.58
C VAL A 197 -9.72 -13.12 -6.16
N PHE A 198 -10.25 -12.32 -7.08
CA PHE A 198 -11.42 -11.51 -6.84
C PHE A 198 -12.65 -12.28 -7.22
N PRO A 199 -13.39 -12.84 -6.25
CA PRO A 199 -14.66 -13.48 -6.56
C PRO A 199 -15.67 -12.40 -6.97
N MET A 200 -16.35 -12.62 -8.06
CA MET A 200 -17.43 -11.74 -8.51
C MET A 200 -18.76 -12.18 -7.88
N PHE A 201 -18.87 -12.15 -6.56
CA PHE A 201 -20.15 -12.41 -5.90
C PHE A 201 -20.95 -11.13 -5.72
N GLY A 202 -22.26 -11.28 -5.69
CA GLY A 202 -23.18 -10.19 -5.48
C GLY A 202 -24.08 -10.41 -4.29
N ILE A 203 -24.50 -9.31 -3.71
CA ILE A 203 -25.55 -9.25 -2.70
C ILE A 203 -26.78 -8.65 -3.40
N ASP A 204 -27.93 -9.29 -3.26
CA ASP A 204 -29.19 -8.70 -3.72
C ASP A 204 -29.53 -7.49 -2.85
N SER A 205 -29.65 -6.32 -3.47
CA SER A 205 -29.81 -5.05 -2.73
C SER A 205 -31.17 -4.92 -2.02
N LYS A 206 -32.14 -5.72 -2.38
CA LYS A 206 -33.50 -5.69 -1.78
C LYS A 206 -33.61 -6.62 -0.59
N SER A 207 -33.09 -7.85 -0.72
CA SER A 207 -33.15 -8.87 0.33
C SER A 207 -31.94 -8.82 1.28
N GLY A 208 -30.83 -8.22 0.86
CA GLY A 208 -29.56 -8.26 1.58
C GLY A 208 -28.91 -9.65 1.60
N ALA A 209 -29.41 -10.60 0.81
CA ALA A 209 -28.89 -11.96 0.74
C ALA A 209 -27.89 -12.14 -0.41
N TRP A 210 -27.04 -13.16 -0.31
CA TRP A 210 -26.18 -13.53 -1.45
C TRP A 210 -27.04 -13.91 -2.65
N THR A 211 -26.67 -13.40 -3.82
CA THR A 211 -27.29 -13.81 -5.08
C THR A 211 -26.96 -15.27 -5.39
N ASP A 212 -27.84 -15.94 -6.12
CA ASP A 212 -27.60 -17.29 -6.64
C ASP A 212 -26.24 -17.33 -7.35
N GLY A 213 -25.36 -18.24 -6.94
CA GLY A 213 -24.02 -18.38 -7.52
C GLY A 213 -22.88 -17.82 -6.68
N TYR A 214 -23.12 -17.31 -5.47
CA TYR A 214 -22.04 -16.94 -4.55
C TYR A 214 -21.02 -18.08 -4.40
N ALA A 215 -21.48 -19.31 -4.13
CA ALA A 215 -20.63 -20.49 -4.02
C ALA A 215 -19.87 -20.84 -5.31
N ARG A 216 -20.45 -20.60 -6.48
CA ARG A 216 -19.76 -20.76 -7.76
C ARG A 216 -18.74 -19.67 -7.99
N ARG A 217 -19.03 -18.43 -7.60
CA ARG A 217 -18.18 -17.27 -7.90
C ARG A 217 -16.94 -17.22 -7.04
N THR A 218 -16.93 -17.80 -5.85
CA THR A 218 -15.68 -17.99 -5.08
C THR A 218 -14.70 -18.93 -5.78
N THR A 219 -15.19 -19.89 -6.57
CA THR A 219 -14.36 -20.80 -7.38
C THR A 219 -14.10 -20.26 -8.78
N GLU A 220 -14.92 -19.34 -9.29
CA GLU A 220 -14.82 -18.73 -10.61
C GLU A 220 -14.06 -17.40 -10.64
N GLY A 221 -13.59 -16.90 -9.49
CA GLY A 221 -12.76 -15.72 -9.41
C GLY A 221 -11.47 -15.88 -10.22
N PHE A 222 -10.92 -14.78 -10.72
CA PHE A 222 -9.63 -14.76 -11.39
C PHE A 222 -8.69 -13.73 -10.76
N SER A 223 -7.39 -13.88 -11.01
CA SER A 223 -6.37 -13.01 -10.43
C SER A 223 -6.48 -11.57 -10.94
N ALA A 224 -6.17 -10.63 -10.06
CA ALA A 224 -6.12 -9.23 -10.43
C ALA A 224 -4.83 -8.89 -11.19
N PRO A 225 -4.78 -7.76 -11.89
CA PRO A 225 -3.54 -7.16 -12.37
C PRO A 225 -2.54 -6.89 -11.25
N ALA A 226 -1.24 -6.91 -11.60
CA ALA A 226 -0.14 -6.80 -10.64
C ALA A 226 -0.24 -5.56 -9.75
N ASN A 227 -0.60 -4.41 -10.30
CA ASN A 227 -0.75 -3.18 -9.51
C ASN A 227 -1.83 -3.29 -8.42
N LYS A 228 -2.91 -4.01 -8.67
CA LYS A 228 -3.97 -4.22 -7.69
C LYS A 228 -3.51 -5.14 -6.54
N GLU A 229 -2.86 -6.23 -6.88
CA GLU A 229 -2.25 -7.14 -5.88
C GLU A 229 -1.19 -6.42 -5.04
N ASN A 230 -0.37 -5.57 -5.66
CA ASN A 230 0.64 -4.77 -4.99
C ASN A 230 0.05 -3.79 -3.97
N LEU A 231 -1.07 -3.13 -4.30
CA LEU A 231 -1.76 -2.24 -3.37
C LEU A 231 -2.31 -3.00 -2.16
N ILE A 232 -2.78 -4.24 -2.35
CA ILE A 232 -3.19 -5.10 -1.25
C ILE A 232 -1.98 -5.52 -0.40
N ALA A 233 -0.87 -5.91 -1.03
CA ALA A 233 0.36 -6.27 -0.32
C ALA A 233 0.89 -5.09 0.54
N ASN A 234 0.84 -3.87 0.03
CA ASN A 234 1.21 -2.66 0.77
C ASN A 234 0.34 -2.44 2.02
N TRP A 235 -0.96 -2.73 1.92
CA TRP A 235 -1.86 -2.69 3.08
C TRP A 235 -1.53 -3.79 4.11
N LEU A 236 -1.21 -5.00 3.64
CA LEU A 236 -0.82 -6.10 4.52
C LEU A 236 0.46 -5.80 5.29
N ILE A 237 1.45 -5.17 4.66
CA ILE A 237 2.67 -4.73 5.36
C ILE A 237 2.35 -3.64 6.39
N ALA A 238 1.49 -2.67 6.08
CA ALA A 238 1.05 -1.69 7.07
C ALA A 238 0.37 -2.36 8.28
N LEU A 239 -0.43 -3.43 8.07
CA LEU A 239 -0.99 -4.23 9.15
C LEU A 239 0.10 -4.97 9.95
N TYR A 240 1.09 -5.54 9.27
CA TYR A 240 2.22 -6.19 9.94
C TYR A 240 2.97 -5.20 10.84
N ASP A 241 3.27 -4.00 10.35
CA ASP A 241 4.02 -2.96 11.08
C ASP A 241 3.34 -2.50 12.38
N VAL A 242 2.01 -2.61 12.47
CA VAL A 242 1.27 -2.17 13.66
C VAL A 242 0.79 -3.29 14.57
N THR A 243 0.82 -4.54 14.09
CA THR A 243 0.27 -5.71 14.82
C THR A 243 1.30 -6.80 15.10
N ASP A 244 2.44 -6.80 14.44
CA ASP A 244 3.47 -7.85 14.44
C ASP A 244 2.92 -9.24 14.06
N ARG A 245 1.73 -9.34 13.43
CA ARG A 245 1.15 -10.64 13.04
C ARG A 245 1.78 -11.16 11.75
N PRO A 246 2.52 -12.29 11.80
CA PRO A 246 3.33 -12.77 10.66
C PRO A 246 2.53 -13.10 9.42
N ILE A 247 1.24 -13.41 9.54
CA ILE A 247 0.40 -13.79 8.41
C ILE A 247 0.33 -12.69 7.34
N TYR A 248 0.32 -11.42 7.75
CA TYR A 248 0.26 -10.30 6.82
C TYR A 248 1.54 -10.18 6.01
N GLN A 249 2.70 -10.22 6.67
CA GLN A 249 4.00 -10.23 6.00
C GLN A 249 4.13 -11.46 5.07
N GLN A 250 3.76 -12.65 5.54
CA GLN A 250 3.84 -13.88 4.74
C GLN A 250 3.00 -13.81 3.45
N ARG A 251 1.78 -13.24 3.51
CA ARG A 251 0.93 -13.09 2.33
C ARG A 251 1.51 -12.09 1.33
N ALA A 252 2.00 -10.94 1.82
CA ALA A 252 2.68 -9.96 0.97
C ALA A 252 3.94 -10.53 0.33
N GLU A 253 4.78 -11.23 1.10
CA GLU A 253 5.99 -11.89 0.61
C GLU A 253 5.68 -12.95 -0.46
N GLN A 254 4.65 -13.79 -0.26
CA GLN A 254 4.23 -14.79 -1.22
C GLN A 254 3.77 -14.14 -2.54
N TRP A 255 3.04 -13.03 -2.47
CA TRP A 255 2.71 -12.26 -3.66
C TRP A 255 3.96 -11.72 -4.37
N TRP A 256 4.86 -11.08 -3.67
CA TRP A 256 6.08 -10.51 -4.26
C TRP A 256 7.01 -11.57 -4.86
N ARG A 257 7.09 -12.75 -4.28
CA ARG A 257 7.80 -13.90 -4.88
C ARG A 257 7.18 -14.29 -6.22
N LEU A 258 5.86 -14.40 -6.27
CA LEU A 258 5.13 -14.69 -7.51
C LEU A 258 5.36 -13.57 -8.55
N MET A 259 5.23 -12.32 -8.16
CA MET A 259 5.47 -11.17 -9.05
C MET A 259 6.90 -11.19 -9.61
N LYS A 260 7.90 -11.33 -8.74
CA LYS A 260 9.32 -11.37 -9.15
C LYS A 260 9.60 -12.51 -10.12
N SER A 261 8.96 -13.67 -9.97
CA SER A 261 9.13 -14.81 -10.88
C SER A 261 8.64 -14.53 -12.31
N ARG A 262 7.79 -13.50 -12.49
CA ARG A 262 7.24 -13.07 -13.79
C ARG A 262 8.00 -11.91 -14.43
N MET A 263 8.93 -11.30 -13.68
CA MET A 263 9.75 -10.22 -14.19
C MET A 263 10.85 -10.76 -15.09
N THR A 264 10.96 -10.21 -16.29
CA THR A 264 11.99 -10.61 -17.27
C THR A 264 13.14 -9.61 -17.30
N LEU A 265 14.36 -10.10 -17.35
CA LEU A 265 15.54 -9.27 -17.56
C LEU A 265 15.76 -9.01 -19.06
N ARG A 266 16.00 -7.74 -19.40
CA ARG A 266 16.33 -7.26 -20.75
C ARG A 266 17.65 -6.50 -20.73
N GLY A 267 18.18 -6.16 -21.93
CA GLY A 267 19.39 -5.37 -22.04
C GLY A 267 20.60 -6.02 -21.35
N HIS A 268 20.85 -7.30 -21.59
CA HIS A 268 21.91 -8.08 -20.93
C HIS A 268 21.80 -8.07 -19.39
N GLY A 269 20.57 -8.19 -18.87
CA GLY A 269 20.31 -8.29 -17.44
C GLY A 269 20.19 -6.95 -16.71
N ARG A 270 20.20 -5.81 -17.42
CA ARG A 270 20.19 -4.48 -16.82
C ARG A 270 18.79 -3.95 -16.46
N TYR A 271 17.75 -4.37 -17.18
CA TYR A 271 16.41 -3.79 -17.08
C TYR A 271 15.39 -4.85 -16.77
N TYR A 272 14.39 -4.49 -15.95
CA TYR A 272 13.21 -5.30 -15.72
C TYR A 272 12.07 -4.92 -16.66
N VAL A 273 11.38 -5.93 -17.19
CA VAL A 273 10.12 -5.80 -17.93
C VAL A 273 9.16 -6.86 -17.42
N TRP A 274 7.90 -6.46 -17.18
CA TRP A 274 6.85 -7.39 -16.77
C TRP A 274 5.51 -6.98 -17.38
N ASN A 275 4.60 -7.93 -17.44
CA ASN A 275 3.25 -7.70 -17.94
C ASN A 275 2.38 -7.05 -16.85
N TYR A 276 1.37 -6.32 -17.30
CA TYR A 276 0.33 -5.79 -16.43
C TYR A 276 -0.45 -6.89 -15.70
N TRP A 277 -0.70 -8.00 -16.41
CA TRP A 277 -1.34 -9.19 -15.91
C TRP A 277 -0.74 -10.43 -16.58
N ASP A 278 -0.58 -11.49 -15.79
CA ASP A 278 -0.24 -12.84 -16.23
C ASP A 278 -1.10 -13.86 -15.50
N PRO A 279 -1.54 -14.94 -16.16
CA PRO A 279 -2.28 -15.99 -15.49
C PRO A 279 -1.43 -16.65 -14.41
N ALA A 280 -2.06 -16.98 -13.28
CA ALA A 280 -1.41 -17.55 -12.11
C ALA A 280 -1.78 -19.02 -11.86
N GLY A 281 -2.91 -19.46 -12.42
CA GLY A 281 -3.39 -20.82 -12.23
C GLY A 281 -4.57 -21.16 -13.15
N PRO A 282 -5.14 -22.35 -13.01
CA PRO A 282 -6.27 -22.79 -13.86
C PRO A 282 -7.49 -21.86 -13.82
N TRP A 283 -7.68 -21.14 -12.72
CA TRP A 283 -8.76 -20.17 -12.55
C TRP A 283 -8.67 -18.95 -13.48
N ASP A 284 -7.51 -18.72 -14.10
CA ASP A 284 -7.29 -17.59 -15.00
C ASP A 284 -7.56 -17.91 -16.47
N TYR A 285 -8.03 -19.11 -16.74
CA TYR A 285 -8.39 -19.56 -18.09
C TYR A 285 -9.88 -19.80 -18.24
N LYS A 286 -10.38 -19.57 -19.44
CA LYS A 286 -11.73 -19.95 -19.84
C LYS A 286 -11.78 -21.44 -20.17
N PRO A 287 -12.98 -22.03 -20.30
CA PRO A 287 -13.12 -23.44 -20.68
C PRO A 287 -12.47 -23.83 -22.03
N ASP A 288 -12.31 -22.86 -22.94
CA ASP A 288 -11.64 -23.04 -24.22
C ASP A 288 -10.09 -22.93 -24.13
N GLY A 289 -9.55 -22.77 -22.93
CA GLY A 289 -8.11 -22.64 -22.69
C GLY A 289 -7.56 -21.22 -22.94
N SER A 290 -8.37 -20.26 -23.38
CA SER A 290 -7.93 -18.87 -23.54
C SER A 290 -7.83 -18.16 -22.18
N PRO A 291 -6.88 -17.23 -22.01
CA PRO A 291 -6.78 -16.44 -20.77
C PRO A 291 -8.01 -15.55 -20.58
N ARG A 292 -8.42 -15.35 -19.33
CA ARG A 292 -9.57 -14.50 -18.97
C ARG A 292 -9.29 -13.01 -19.15
N HIS A 293 -8.02 -12.61 -19.16
CA HIS A 293 -7.58 -11.24 -19.38
C HIS A 293 -6.47 -11.22 -20.44
N TRP A 294 -6.21 -10.08 -21.06
CA TRP A 294 -5.09 -9.94 -22.00
C TRP A 294 -3.74 -9.93 -21.27
N ILE A 295 -2.72 -10.45 -21.92
CA ILE A 295 -1.35 -10.50 -21.42
C ILE A 295 -0.51 -9.47 -22.17
N GLY A 296 0.26 -8.65 -21.46
CA GLY A 296 1.12 -7.66 -22.07
C GLY A 296 1.39 -6.44 -21.20
N VAL A 297 2.14 -5.48 -21.75
CA VAL A 297 2.48 -4.22 -21.08
C VAL A 297 1.36 -3.20 -21.29
N HIS A 298 0.80 -2.70 -20.19
CA HIS A 298 -0.26 -1.70 -20.24
C HIS A 298 0.27 -0.33 -20.65
N ALA A 299 -0.56 0.44 -21.35
CA ALA A 299 -0.21 1.79 -21.81
C ALA A 299 -0.16 2.83 -20.67
N ASN A 300 -0.88 2.60 -19.55
CA ASN A 300 -0.88 3.48 -18.39
C ASN A 300 0.35 3.20 -17.51
N GLY A 301 1.31 4.12 -17.54
CA GLY A 301 2.54 4.02 -16.74
C GLY A 301 2.33 4.13 -15.23
N GLY A 302 1.21 4.70 -14.78
CA GLY A 302 0.88 4.82 -13.37
C GLY A 302 0.69 3.48 -12.67
N TYR A 303 0.28 2.44 -13.39
CA TYR A 303 0.17 1.08 -12.83
C TYR A 303 1.55 0.53 -12.45
N TYR A 304 2.56 0.76 -13.29
CA TYR A 304 3.94 0.35 -13.00
C TYR A 304 4.58 1.19 -11.89
N ALA A 305 4.17 2.44 -11.72
CA ALA A 305 4.61 3.25 -10.59
C ALA A 305 4.13 2.65 -9.26
N ALA A 306 2.88 2.17 -9.20
CA ALA A 306 2.34 1.47 -8.04
C ALA A 306 3.06 0.12 -7.78
N ASP A 307 3.40 -0.61 -8.86
CA ASP A 307 4.18 -1.84 -8.74
C ASP A 307 5.55 -1.57 -8.11
N VAL A 308 6.25 -0.55 -8.60
CA VAL A 308 7.59 -0.19 -8.10
C VAL A 308 7.54 0.35 -6.67
N GLU A 309 6.51 1.11 -6.28
CA GLU A 309 6.30 1.49 -4.88
C GLU A 309 6.25 0.25 -3.99
N SER A 310 5.50 -0.76 -4.39
CA SER A 310 5.37 -2.01 -3.64
C SER A 310 6.68 -2.79 -3.57
N MET A 311 7.46 -2.82 -4.66
CA MET A 311 8.79 -3.46 -4.66
C MET A 311 9.78 -2.73 -3.74
N VAL A 312 9.71 -1.41 -3.66
CA VAL A 312 10.53 -0.61 -2.74
C VAL A 312 10.13 -0.88 -1.30
N ILE A 313 8.83 -0.92 -0.99
CA ILE A 313 8.33 -1.30 0.34
C ILE A 313 8.83 -2.70 0.73
N ALA A 314 8.77 -3.67 -0.18
CA ALA A 314 9.30 -5.01 0.05
C ALA A 314 10.82 -4.99 0.34
N TYR A 315 11.58 -4.20 -0.41
CA TYR A 315 13.02 -4.02 -0.19
C TYR A 315 13.32 -3.41 1.18
N GLU A 316 12.59 -2.37 1.57
CA GLU A 316 12.76 -1.69 2.87
C GLU A 316 12.44 -2.62 4.05
N HIS A 317 11.55 -3.59 3.86
CA HIS A 317 11.23 -4.65 4.83
C HIS A 317 12.14 -5.90 4.70
N HIS A 318 13.22 -5.84 3.91
CA HIS A 318 14.14 -6.95 3.65
C HIS A 318 13.48 -8.21 3.08
N LEU A 319 12.43 -8.03 2.28
CA LEU A 319 11.64 -9.10 1.66
C LEU A 319 11.89 -9.14 0.15
N VAL A 320 12.10 -10.33 -0.39
CA VAL A 320 12.11 -10.68 -1.83
C VAL A 320 13.01 -9.82 -2.74
N PHE A 321 12.84 -8.50 -2.71
CA PHE A 321 13.62 -7.58 -3.54
C PHE A 321 14.91 -7.16 -2.85
N THR A 322 15.99 -7.16 -3.62
CA THR A 322 17.35 -6.86 -3.16
C THR A 322 17.82 -5.50 -3.66
N ARG A 323 18.97 -5.03 -3.15
CA ARG A 323 19.63 -3.83 -3.66
C ARG A 323 19.88 -3.89 -5.18
N ASP A 324 20.25 -5.06 -5.69
CA ASP A 324 20.46 -5.25 -7.13
C ASP A 324 19.16 -5.10 -7.92
N ASP A 325 18.03 -5.55 -7.36
CA ASP A 325 16.73 -5.37 -7.98
C ASP A 325 16.37 -3.88 -8.04
N ILE A 326 16.56 -3.12 -6.94
CA ILE A 326 16.37 -1.68 -6.92
C ILE A 326 17.27 -0.97 -7.94
N ALA A 327 18.53 -1.36 -8.04
CA ALA A 327 19.44 -0.81 -9.04
C ALA A 327 18.97 -1.08 -10.49
N ARG A 328 18.40 -2.26 -10.77
CA ARG A 328 17.81 -2.58 -12.07
C ARG A 328 16.52 -1.81 -12.34
N LEU A 329 15.68 -1.59 -11.33
CA LEU A 329 14.49 -0.74 -11.45
C LEU A 329 14.88 0.72 -11.74
N ILE A 330 15.92 1.24 -11.06
CA ILE A 330 16.48 2.57 -11.35
C ILE A 330 16.98 2.62 -12.80
N ALA A 331 17.79 1.64 -13.23
CA ALA A 331 18.27 1.57 -14.60
C ALA A 331 17.12 1.47 -15.61
N THR A 332 16.06 0.72 -15.31
CA THR A 332 14.87 0.66 -16.16
C THR A 332 14.23 2.03 -16.31
N ASN A 333 13.96 2.73 -15.24
CA ASN A 333 13.27 4.02 -15.29
C ASN A 333 14.16 5.14 -15.85
N ARG A 334 15.42 5.23 -15.38
CA ARG A 334 16.36 6.29 -15.73
C ARG A 334 17.03 6.09 -17.09
N ASP A 335 17.55 4.88 -17.36
CA ASP A 335 18.44 4.67 -18.53
C ASP A 335 17.67 4.15 -19.74
N PHE A 336 16.52 3.49 -19.54
CA PHE A 336 15.75 2.89 -20.62
C PHE A 336 14.45 3.62 -20.94
N MET A 337 13.69 4.07 -19.92
CA MET A 337 12.40 4.72 -20.15
C MET A 337 12.53 6.23 -20.38
N TRP A 338 13.38 6.93 -19.60
CA TRP A 338 13.53 8.38 -19.64
C TRP A 338 14.27 8.85 -20.88
N ASP A 339 13.89 10.00 -21.45
CA ASP A 339 14.48 10.62 -22.64
C ASP A 339 15.77 11.44 -22.36
N GLY A 340 16.23 11.49 -21.10
CA GLY A 340 17.43 12.19 -20.68
C GLY A 340 17.27 13.72 -20.50
N ARG A 341 16.04 14.25 -20.59
CA ARG A 341 15.77 15.70 -20.48
C ARG A 341 15.15 16.04 -19.15
N PHE A 342 15.72 16.97 -18.39
CA PHE A 342 15.12 17.47 -17.16
C PHE A 342 13.89 18.35 -17.43
N ALA A 343 14.00 19.25 -18.39
CA ALA A 343 12.86 20.07 -18.80
C ALA A 343 11.93 19.26 -19.69
N ASN A 344 10.64 19.21 -19.34
CA ASN A 344 9.64 18.42 -20.06
C ASN A 344 10.03 16.94 -20.23
N ALA A 345 10.54 16.32 -19.16
CA ALA A 345 10.94 14.92 -19.15
C ALA A 345 9.85 14.01 -19.70
N ARG A 346 10.23 13.09 -20.58
CA ARG A 346 9.33 12.11 -21.19
C ARG A 346 9.84 10.70 -20.89
N PHE A 347 8.88 9.80 -20.69
CA PHE A 347 9.17 8.41 -20.40
C PHE A 347 8.51 7.52 -21.47
N ARG A 348 9.23 6.51 -21.90
CA ARG A 348 8.68 5.41 -22.70
C ARG A 348 7.95 4.44 -21.76
N ARG A 349 7.19 3.52 -22.33
CA ARG A 349 6.67 2.37 -21.60
C ARG A 349 7.83 1.46 -21.17
N ILE A 350 7.57 0.61 -20.20
CA ILE A 350 8.54 -0.36 -19.66
C ILE A 350 9.07 -1.34 -20.72
N ASP A 351 8.35 -1.58 -21.82
CA ASP A 351 8.77 -2.40 -22.96
C ASP A 351 9.50 -1.59 -24.05
N GLY A 352 9.71 -0.28 -23.86
CA GLY A 352 10.31 0.65 -24.80
C GLY A 352 9.33 1.23 -25.82
N GLY A 353 8.07 0.82 -25.81
CA GLY A 353 7.03 1.38 -26.65
C GLY A 353 6.72 2.84 -26.30
N LEU A 354 6.07 3.56 -27.23
CA LEU A 354 5.60 4.90 -26.95
C LEU A 354 4.39 4.82 -25.98
N PRO A 355 4.27 5.80 -25.07
CA PRO A 355 3.10 5.91 -24.22
C PRO A 355 1.86 6.19 -25.08
N ASP A 356 0.72 5.64 -24.66
CA ASP A 356 -0.54 5.96 -25.32
C ASP A 356 -1.00 7.37 -24.93
N MET A 357 -1.10 8.25 -25.93
CA MET A 357 -1.51 9.65 -25.73
C MET A 357 -2.92 9.81 -25.16
N ARG A 358 -3.76 8.76 -25.20
CA ARG A 358 -5.07 8.75 -24.53
C ARG A 358 -4.92 8.82 -22.98
N TRP A 359 -3.76 8.46 -22.47
CA TRP A 359 -3.42 8.50 -21.05
C TRP A 359 -2.49 9.68 -20.74
N LEU A 360 -2.83 10.87 -21.23
CA LEU A 360 -2.03 12.10 -21.08
C LEU A 360 -1.62 12.41 -19.65
N MET A 361 -2.38 11.94 -18.66
CA MET A 361 -2.11 12.16 -17.24
C MET A 361 -0.97 11.30 -16.69
N THR A 362 -0.68 10.15 -17.34
CA THR A 362 0.29 9.17 -16.82
C THR A 362 1.08 8.45 -17.94
N PRO A 363 1.55 9.12 -19.01
CA PRO A 363 2.33 8.44 -20.05
C PRO A 363 3.70 8.06 -19.47
N GLY A 364 4.02 6.76 -19.38
CA GLY A 364 5.34 6.24 -18.99
C GLY A 364 5.99 7.11 -17.90
N VAL A 365 5.60 6.94 -16.65
CA VAL A 365 5.90 7.92 -15.61
C VAL A 365 7.26 7.71 -14.94
N LEU A 366 7.77 8.79 -14.34
CA LEU A 366 8.81 8.70 -13.32
C LEU A 366 8.31 7.83 -12.15
N TRP A 367 9.09 6.82 -11.78
CA TRP A 367 8.80 5.97 -10.62
C TRP A 367 9.30 6.65 -9.33
N ILE A 368 8.41 7.41 -8.70
CA ILE A 368 8.76 8.29 -7.59
C ILE A 368 9.31 7.54 -6.37
N ALA A 369 8.91 6.31 -6.13
CA ALA A 369 9.45 5.49 -5.05
C ALA A 369 10.97 5.26 -5.15
N LEU A 370 11.57 5.44 -6.34
CA LEU A 370 13.01 5.35 -6.56
C LEU A 370 13.76 6.67 -6.34
N VAL A 371 13.05 7.78 -6.17
CA VAL A 371 13.64 9.12 -5.98
C VAL A 371 14.60 9.19 -4.78
N PRO A 372 14.33 8.53 -3.64
CA PRO A 372 15.28 8.46 -2.53
C PRO A 372 16.61 7.77 -2.87
N TYR A 373 16.59 6.88 -3.85
CA TYR A 373 17.70 5.99 -4.18
C TYR A 373 18.56 6.44 -5.36
N ASP A 374 18.13 7.47 -6.11
CA ASP A 374 18.88 7.96 -7.27
C ASP A 374 18.83 9.49 -7.40
N PRO A 375 19.98 10.19 -7.35
CA PRO A 375 20.02 11.65 -7.41
C PRO A 375 19.59 12.22 -8.76
N THR A 376 19.68 11.43 -9.85
CA THR A 376 19.21 11.87 -11.17
C THR A 376 17.69 11.84 -11.23
N LEU A 377 17.06 10.76 -10.75
CA LEU A 377 15.60 10.68 -10.66
C LEU A 377 15.04 11.74 -9.71
N ARG A 378 15.76 12.07 -8.62
CA ARG A 378 15.41 13.20 -7.74
C ARG A 378 15.36 14.52 -8.49
N LYS A 379 16.39 14.84 -9.27
CA LYS A 379 16.42 16.06 -10.08
C LYS A 379 15.30 16.11 -11.13
N VAL A 380 14.98 14.95 -11.74
CA VAL A 380 13.84 14.87 -12.67
C VAL A 380 12.53 15.14 -11.94
N PHE A 381 12.34 14.54 -10.76
CA PHE A 381 11.16 14.77 -9.93
C PHE A 381 11.01 16.24 -9.56
N GLU A 382 12.04 16.85 -9.01
CA GLU A 382 12.04 18.27 -8.61
C GLU A 382 11.76 19.23 -9.78
N ALA A 383 12.21 18.87 -10.99
CA ALA A 383 11.99 19.66 -12.21
C ALA A 383 10.58 19.49 -12.81
N THR A 384 9.89 18.38 -12.52
CA THR A 384 8.64 18.02 -13.22
C THR A 384 7.42 17.89 -12.30
N HIS A 385 7.64 17.79 -10.98
CA HIS A 385 6.54 17.59 -10.03
C HIS A 385 5.58 18.79 -10.01
N ASN A 386 4.30 18.46 -10.09
CA ASN A 386 3.22 19.44 -9.93
C ASN A 386 2.47 19.19 -8.60
N PRO A 387 2.70 20.04 -7.57
CA PRO A 387 2.09 19.85 -6.26
C PRO A 387 0.56 20.02 -6.22
N VAL A 388 -0.02 20.63 -7.27
CA VAL A 388 -1.49 20.83 -7.37
C VAL A 388 -2.17 19.82 -8.30
N SER A 389 -1.45 18.79 -8.75
CA SER A 389 -2.06 17.68 -9.48
C SER A 389 -2.79 16.74 -8.53
N TRP A 390 -3.68 15.89 -9.07
CA TRP A 390 -4.36 14.86 -8.26
C TRP A 390 -3.36 13.97 -7.51
N SER A 391 -2.30 13.52 -8.19
CA SER A 391 -1.23 12.77 -7.53
C SER A 391 -0.43 13.59 -6.52
N GLY A 392 -0.36 14.90 -6.67
CA GLY A 392 0.26 15.82 -5.73
C GLY A 392 -0.42 15.84 -4.36
N LEU A 393 -1.68 15.38 -4.24
CA LEU A 393 -2.39 15.30 -2.97
C LEU A 393 -1.65 14.44 -1.93
N PHE A 394 -0.96 13.40 -2.35
CA PHE A 394 -0.19 12.53 -1.46
C PHE A 394 1.31 12.49 -1.77
N ILE A 395 1.73 12.70 -3.02
CA ILE A 395 3.15 12.67 -3.39
C ILE A 395 3.92 13.87 -2.80
N THR A 396 3.32 15.06 -2.81
CA THR A 396 3.97 16.27 -2.27
C THR A 396 4.30 16.10 -0.78
N PRO A 397 3.35 15.79 0.12
CA PRO A 397 3.67 15.64 1.53
C PRO A 397 4.53 14.41 1.80
N TRP A 398 4.40 13.33 1.03
CA TRP A 398 5.29 12.18 1.09
C TRP A 398 6.75 12.61 0.83
N TYR A 399 7.01 13.35 -0.25
CA TYR A 399 8.36 13.80 -0.59
C TYR A 399 8.94 14.72 0.48
N ILE A 400 8.14 15.64 1.02
CA ILE A 400 8.57 16.54 2.09
C ILE A 400 8.91 15.75 3.37
N ALA A 401 8.12 14.74 3.72
CA ALA A 401 8.43 13.84 4.83
C ALA A 401 9.75 13.08 4.60
N GLN A 402 9.99 12.60 3.35
CA GLN A 402 11.25 11.93 2.99
C GLN A 402 12.45 12.84 3.14
N LEU A 403 12.36 14.12 2.79
CA LEU A 403 13.47 15.08 2.97
C LEU A 403 13.90 15.26 4.44
N GLN A 404 13.01 14.96 5.38
CA GLN A 404 13.29 15.04 6.81
C GLN A 404 13.89 13.72 7.36
N HIS A 405 13.85 12.64 6.57
CA HIS A 405 14.36 11.35 7.02
C HIS A 405 15.90 11.28 6.88
N PRO A 406 16.65 10.85 7.93
CA PRO A 406 18.10 10.81 7.90
C PRO A 406 18.71 10.03 6.73
N ALA A 407 18.07 8.91 6.34
CA ALA A 407 18.52 8.09 5.20
C ALA A 407 18.47 8.83 3.85
N PHE A 408 17.65 9.89 3.75
CA PHE A 408 17.54 10.71 2.55
C PHE A 408 18.67 11.73 2.41
N SER A 409 19.35 12.05 3.51
CA SER A 409 20.37 13.10 3.58
C SER A 409 21.74 12.63 3.13
N SER A 410 22.00 11.34 3.01
CA SER A 410 23.31 10.77 2.69
C SER A 410 23.28 9.71 1.58
N PRO A 411 23.33 10.15 0.30
CA PRO A 411 23.51 9.22 -0.82
C PRO A 411 24.79 8.37 -0.72
N GLN A 412 25.79 8.80 0.04
CA GLN A 412 27.06 8.10 0.24
C GLN A 412 26.95 6.92 1.23
N GLU A 413 26.06 6.99 2.21
CA GLU A 413 25.88 5.88 3.17
C GLU A 413 25.23 4.66 2.53
N MET A 414 24.38 4.86 1.51
CA MET A 414 23.81 3.73 0.75
C MET A 414 24.84 2.98 -0.11
N GLN A 415 25.94 3.64 -0.49
CA GLN A 415 27.05 2.97 -1.19
C GLN A 415 27.89 2.10 -0.26
N ASN A 416 27.90 2.41 1.04
CA ASN A 416 28.77 1.81 2.05
C ASN A 416 28.02 0.95 3.08
N ALA A 417 26.69 0.86 3.02
CA ALA A 417 25.93 -0.04 3.89
C ALA A 417 26.32 -1.49 3.58
N PRO A 418 26.70 -2.30 4.59
CA PRO A 418 26.95 -3.72 4.37
C PRO A 418 25.70 -4.35 3.79
N ALA A 419 25.86 -5.23 2.83
CA ALA A 419 24.77 -6.06 2.33
C ALA A 419 24.15 -6.80 3.53
N PRO A 420 22.81 -6.85 3.63
CA PRO A 420 22.12 -7.56 4.70
C PRO A 420 22.42 -9.04 4.68
#